data_0da34aa6ef2b24d5a1b9071454a9f84d
#
_entry.id   0da34aa6ef2b24d5a1b9071454a9f84d
#
_cell.length_a   1.000
_cell.length_b   1.000
_cell.length_c   1.000
_cell.angle_alpha   90.00
_cell.angle_beta   90.00
_cell.angle_gamma   90.00
#
_symmetry.space_group_name_H-M   'P 1'
#
loop_
_entity.id
_entity.type
_entity.pdbx_description
1 polymer ?
#
loop_
_entity_poly.entity_id
_entity_poly.type
_entity_poly.pdbx_seq_one_letter_code
_entity_poly.pdbx_strand_id
1 'polypeptide(L)'
;VSRYGERLVTHDATLAALAQLRERLFRGWAESSSIQDLLRRPARALFRLTTDLDALDAFYLRLLVPAAAALGATLLATVVVGVMSPWLGLALGGWMLIIGLAVIIVLARRSRRPATRRALLTERLRAQAVDLVSGQTELLMAGRLAAQREALRRTDERLAHSDRRLQRLDAKAAAIHSVAGSLTLALVLLGVGLLVEQGQIDTPEAALALLIALTALEPFAALRRGALESGRAWLAAR
;
A
#
# COMPACT_ATOMS: atom_id res chain seq x y z
N VAL A 1 23.51 -4.74 -6.69
CA VAL A 1 23.78 -5.88 -5.80
C VAL A 1 22.98 -5.74 -4.50
N SER A 2 22.98 -4.58 -3.81
CA SER A 2 22.32 -4.39 -2.51
C SER A 2 20.78 -4.53 -2.58
N ARG A 3 20.12 -4.01 -3.61
CA ARG A 3 18.66 -4.17 -3.84
C ARG A 3 18.23 -5.63 -4.08
N TYR A 4 19.13 -6.44 -4.65
CA TYR A 4 18.87 -7.87 -4.85
C TYR A 4 18.96 -8.62 -3.52
N GLY A 5 20.00 -8.35 -2.71
CA GLY A 5 20.15 -8.91 -1.38
C GLY A 5 19.00 -8.53 -0.44
N GLU A 6 18.58 -7.26 -0.46
CA GLU A 6 17.43 -6.78 0.30
C GLU A 6 16.15 -7.55 -0.08
N ARG A 7 15.89 -7.73 -1.39
CA ARG A 7 14.73 -8.49 -1.86
C ARG A 7 14.78 -9.96 -1.44
N LEU A 8 15.96 -10.59 -1.49
CA LEU A 8 16.11 -11.99 -1.12
C LEU A 8 15.81 -12.20 0.37
N VAL A 9 16.41 -11.39 1.23
CA VAL A 9 16.27 -11.48 2.69
C VAL A 9 14.82 -11.13 3.12
N THR A 10 14.24 -10.07 2.56
CA THR A 10 12.86 -9.70 2.87
C THR A 10 11.86 -10.73 2.37
N HIS A 11 12.10 -11.32 1.20
CA HIS A 11 11.21 -12.36 0.64
C HIS A 11 11.28 -13.65 1.45
N ASP A 12 12.46 -14.09 1.84
CA ASP A 12 12.66 -15.28 2.67
C ASP A 12 12.05 -15.12 4.07
N ALA A 13 12.31 -13.99 4.73
CA ALA A 13 11.70 -13.66 6.01
C ALA A 13 10.16 -13.59 5.93
N THR A 14 9.61 -13.07 4.83
CA THR A 14 8.17 -12.99 4.62
C THR A 14 7.56 -14.38 4.43
N LEU A 15 8.18 -15.23 3.61
CA LEU A 15 7.72 -16.60 3.38
C LEU A 15 7.75 -17.43 4.68
N ALA A 16 8.80 -17.27 5.50
CA ALA A 16 8.89 -17.93 6.81
C ALA A 16 7.79 -17.46 7.78
N ALA A 17 7.53 -16.15 7.85
CA ALA A 17 6.46 -15.59 8.67
C ALA A 17 5.07 -16.05 8.21
N LEU A 18 4.82 -16.10 6.89
CA LEU A 18 3.56 -16.58 6.32
C LEU A 18 3.36 -18.09 6.57
N ALA A 19 4.41 -18.89 6.49
CA ALA A 19 4.34 -20.31 6.80
C ALA A 19 3.91 -20.55 8.27
N GLN A 20 4.52 -19.82 9.21
CA GLN A 20 4.13 -19.89 10.63
C GLN A 20 2.70 -19.39 10.86
N LEU A 21 2.28 -18.33 10.16
CA LEU A 21 0.93 -17.79 10.29
C LEU A 21 -0.12 -18.77 9.74
N ARG A 22 0.17 -19.44 8.61
CA ARG A 22 -0.67 -20.51 8.05
C ARG A 22 -0.87 -21.63 9.03
N GLU A 23 0.20 -22.09 9.66
CA GLU A 23 0.14 -23.15 10.64
C GLU A 23 -0.70 -22.76 11.87
N ARG A 24 -0.52 -21.55 12.41
CA ARG A 24 -1.31 -21.03 13.53
C ARG A 24 -2.80 -20.88 13.20
N LEU A 25 -3.12 -20.35 12.03
CA LEU A 25 -4.50 -20.20 11.57
C LEU A 25 -5.15 -21.57 11.37
N PHE A 26 -4.43 -22.53 10.77
CA PHE A 26 -4.94 -23.88 10.56
C PHE A 26 -5.19 -24.61 11.90
N ARG A 27 -4.28 -24.50 12.86
CA ARG A 27 -4.46 -25.03 14.22
C ARG A 27 -5.65 -24.37 14.92
N GLY A 28 -5.75 -23.05 14.91
CA GLY A 28 -6.89 -22.35 15.53
C GLY A 28 -8.24 -22.71 14.92
N TRP A 29 -8.27 -23.05 13.62
CA TRP A 29 -9.48 -23.55 12.98
C TRP A 29 -9.77 -25.01 13.29
N ALA A 30 -8.74 -25.85 13.40
CA ALA A 30 -8.90 -27.25 13.78
C ALA A 30 -9.40 -27.40 15.21
N GLU A 31 -9.07 -26.47 16.09
CA GLU A 31 -9.48 -26.45 17.50
C GLU A 31 -10.83 -25.74 17.74
N SER A 32 -11.33 -24.98 16.75
CA SER A 32 -12.56 -24.22 16.90
C SER A 32 -13.80 -25.06 16.59
N SER A 33 -14.90 -24.83 17.35
CA SER A 33 -16.21 -25.47 17.15
C SER A 33 -16.87 -25.15 15.79
N SER A 34 -16.24 -24.33 14.97
CA SER A 34 -16.65 -23.95 13.59
C SER A 34 -16.39 -25.04 12.54
N ILE A 35 -15.87 -26.21 12.89
CA ILE A 35 -15.67 -27.33 11.97
C ILE A 35 -16.97 -27.70 11.23
N GLN A 36 -18.14 -27.57 11.84
CA GLN A 36 -19.41 -27.85 11.17
C GLN A 36 -19.72 -26.85 10.03
N ASP A 37 -19.35 -25.57 10.15
CA ASP A 37 -19.52 -24.59 9.09
C ASP A 37 -18.49 -24.78 7.95
N LEU A 38 -17.29 -25.24 8.28
CA LEU A 38 -16.25 -25.65 7.34
C LEU A 38 -16.70 -26.85 6.48
N LEU A 39 -17.28 -27.87 7.10
CA LEU A 39 -17.79 -29.05 6.41
C LEU A 39 -18.99 -28.72 5.52
N ARG A 40 -19.82 -27.76 5.91
CA ARG A 40 -20.98 -27.33 5.10
C ARG A 40 -20.60 -26.53 3.85
N ARG A 41 -19.47 -25.82 3.85
CA ARG A 41 -19.03 -24.98 2.70
C ARG A 41 -17.51 -24.97 2.53
N PRO A 42 -16.87 -26.12 2.22
CA PRO A 42 -15.41 -26.27 2.21
C PRO A 42 -14.71 -25.34 1.20
N ALA A 43 -15.31 -25.11 0.02
CA ALA A 43 -14.77 -24.22 -0.98
C ALA A 43 -14.68 -22.75 -0.51
N ARG A 44 -15.67 -22.28 0.26
CA ARG A 44 -15.67 -20.92 0.80
C ARG A 44 -14.64 -20.77 1.93
N ALA A 45 -14.42 -21.79 2.70
CA ALA A 45 -13.44 -21.80 3.78
C ALA A 45 -12.00 -21.79 3.23
N LEU A 46 -11.70 -22.64 2.25
CA LEU A 46 -10.40 -22.65 1.54
C LEU A 46 -10.13 -21.32 0.83
N PHE A 47 -11.16 -20.74 0.20
CA PHE A 47 -11.01 -19.43 -0.45
C PHE A 47 -10.71 -18.32 0.55
N ARG A 48 -11.35 -18.29 1.72
CA ARG A 48 -11.02 -17.32 2.78
C ARG A 48 -9.60 -17.51 3.29
N LEU A 49 -9.14 -18.73 3.55
CA LEU A 49 -7.76 -19.00 3.98
C LEU A 49 -6.72 -18.44 3.02
N THR A 50 -6.90 -18.67 1.71
CA THR A 50 -5.96 -18.15 0.72
C THR A 50 -6.05 -16.64 0.59
N THR A 51 -7.24 -16.08 0.54
CA THR A 51 -7.46 -14.64 0.32
C THR A 51 -7.06 -13.80 1.52
N ASP A 52 -7.31 -14.28 2.74
CA ASP A 52 -6.96 -13.57 3.98
C ASP A 52 -5.44 -13.59 4.20
N LEU A 53 -4.77 -14.70 3.85
CA LEU A 53 -3.31 -14.79 3.87
C LEU A 53 -2.65 -13.87 2.84
N ASP A 54 -3.17 -13.83 1.61
CA ASP A 54 -2.69 -12.93 0.57
C ASP A 54 -2.91 -11.45 0.97
N ALA A 55 -3.98 -11.16 1.72
CA ALA A 55 -4.24 -9.82 2.23
C ALA A 55 -3.27 -9.42 3.35
N LEU A 56 -2.86 -10.35 4.22
CA LEU A 56 -1.86 -10.12 5.26
C LEU A 56 -0.45 -9.96 4.68
N ASP A 57 -0.10 -10.77 3.68
CA ASP A 57 1.15 -10.63 2.93
C ASP A 57 1.23 -9.26 2.24
N ALA A 58 0.16 -8.89 1.55
CA ALA A 58 0.07 -7.58 0.92
C ALA A 58 0.17 -6.43 1.94
N PHE A 59 -0.38 -6.57 3.15
CA PHE A 59 -0.27 -5.56 4.20
C PHE A 59 1.17 -5.43 4.70
N TYR A 60 1.84 -6.55 4.98
CA TYR A 60 3.22 -6.56 5.45
C TYR A 60 4.17 -5.95 4.41
N LEU A 61 4.17 -6.48 3.18
CA LEU A 61 5.10 -6.05 2.13
C LEU A 61 4.80 -4.63 1.60
N ARG A 62 3.53 -4.23 1.56
CA ARG A 62 3.13 -2.97 0.92
C ARG A 62 2.93 -1.82 1.89
N LEU A 63 2.84 -2.08 3.19
CA LEU A 63 2.66 -1.03 4.19
C LEU A 63 3.78 -1.05 5.23
N LEU A 64 4.07 -2.18 5.86
CA LEU A 64 4.99 -2.24 7.01
C LEU A 64 6.45 -2.08 6.56
N VAL A 65 6.88 -2.77 5.52
CA VAL A 65 8.24 -2.65 4.98
C VAL A 65 8.51 -1.24 4.45
N PRO A 66 7.67 -0.63 3.58
CA PRO A 66 7.88 0.75 3.16
C PRO A 66 7.79 1.77 4.30
N ALA A 67 6.97 1.52 5.35
CA ALA A 67 6.91 2.38 6.53
C ALA A 67 8.22 2.37 7.30
N ALA A 68 8.78 1.18 7.56
CA ALA A 68 10.07 1.04 8.20
C ALA A 68 11.20 1.70 7.38
N ALA A 69 11.19 1.50 6.05
CA ALA A 69 12.14 2.13 5.13
C ALA A 69 12.00 3.66 5.13
N ALA A 70 10.79 4.21 5.15
CA ALA A 70 10.55 5.65 5.21
C ALA A 70 11.03 6.26 6.53
N LEU A 71 10.77 5.58 7.66
CA LEU A 71 11.25 6.01 8.97
C LEU A 71 12.78 5.94 9.06
N GLY A 72 13.38 4.85 8.59
CA GLY A 72 14.84 4.68 8.56
C GLY A 72 15.52 5.73 7.67
N ALA A 73 14.99 5.98 6.47
CA ALA A 73 15.51 7.00 5.56
C ALA A 73 15.38 8.42 6.16
N THR A 74 14.25 8.71 6.81
CA THR A 74 14.04 10.01 7.47
C THR A 74 15.00 10.19 8.65
N LEU A 75 15.19 9.15 9.46
CA LEU A 75 16.13 9.17 10.58
C LEU A 75 17.56 9.39 10.07
N LEU A 76 17.98 8.65 9.05
CA LEU A 76 19.29 8.81 8.41
C LEU A 76 19.48 10.23 7.88
N ALA A 77 18.51 10.77 7.16
CA ALA A 77 18.56 12.13 6.64
C ALA A 77 18.65 13.17 7.78
N THR A 78 17.86 12.99 8.84
CA THR A 78 17.88 13.86 10.02
C THR A 78 19.24 13.85 10.70
N VAL A 79 19.85 12.68 10.89
CA VAL A 79 21.15 12.53 11.55
C VAL A 79 22.27 13.13 10.70
N VAL A 80 22.35 12.76 9.41
CA VAL A 80 23.45 13.22 8.55
C VAL A 80 23.40 14.74 8.34
N VAL A 81 22.22 15.29 8.05
CA VAL A 81 22.06 16.74 7.92
C VAL A 81 22.18 17.44 9.28
N GLY A 82 21.78 16.78 10.38
CA GLY A 82 21.88 17.26 11.73
C GLY A 82 23.32 17.36 12.26
N VAL A 83 24.24 16.52 11.78
CA VAL A 83 25.69 16.65 12.07
C VAL A 83 26.25 17.94 11.47
N MET A 84 25.76 18.33 10.29
CA MET A 84 26.17 19.58 9.65
C MET A 84 25.53 20.80 10.32
N SER A 85 24.22 20.71 10.59
CA SER A 85 23.46 21.73 11.30
C SER A 85 22.27 21.09 12.03
N PRO A 86 22.24 21.08 13.39
CA PRO A 86 21.18 20.45 14.18
C PRO A 86 19.79 20.98 13.83
N TRP A 87 19.66 22.27 13.61
CA TRP A 87 18.40 22.92 13.26
C TRP A 87 17.89 22.46 11.89
N LEU A 88 18.78 22.36 10.91
CA LEU A 88 18.44 21.98 9.53
C LEU A 88 18.05 20.49 9.49
N GLY A 89 18.76 19.64 10.23
CA GLY A 89 18.44 18.23 10.36
C GLY A 89 17.06 18.00 11.01
N LEU A 90 16.79 18.66 12.14
CA LEU A 90 15.49 18.55 12.81
C LEU A 90 14.34 19.12 11.97
N ALA A 91 14.56 20.25 11.29
CA ALA A 91 13.57 20.83 10.40
C ALA A 91 13.26 19.89 9.22
N LEU A 92 14.28 19.30 8.58
CA LEU A 92 14.11 18.34 7.49
C LEU A 92 13.36 17.08 7.94
N GLY A 93 13.80 16.46 9.03
CA GLY A 93 13.18 15.25 9.56
C GLY A 93 11.73 15.47 9.99
N GLY A 94 11.48 16.56 10.75
CA GLY A 94 10.12 16.93 11.17
C GLY A 94 9.21 17.21 9.98
N TRP A 95 9.68 17.96 8.98
CA TRP A 95 8.96 18.22 7.74
C TRP A 95 8.61 16.95 6.98
N MET A 96 9.60 16.04 6.79
CA MET A 96 9.38 14.76 6.11
C MET A 96 8.36 13.89 6.82
N LEU A 97 8.45 13.79 8.15
CA LEU A 97 7.48 13.01 8.95
C LEU A 97 6.08 13.62 8.87
N ILE A 98 5.95 14.92 9.04
CA ILE A 98 4.64 15.59 9.01
C ILE A 98 3.97 15.37 7.64
N ILE A 99 4.66 15.68 6.53
CA ILE A 99 4.07 15.57 5.21
C ILE A 99 3.87 14.10 4.83
N GLY A 100 4.86 13.24 5.06
CA GLY A 100 4.78 11.83 4.74
C GLY A 100 3.60 11.16 5.45
N LEU A 101 3.49 11.33 6.77
CA LEU A 101 2.41 10.75 7.56
C LEU A 101 1.06 11.40 7.25
N ALA A 102 0.99 12.73 7.09
CA ALA A 102 -0.25 13.43 6.78
C ALA A 102 -0.87 12.93 5.46
N VAL A 103 -0.08 12.85 4.39
CA VAL A 103 -0.54 12.34 3.08
C VAL A 103 -1.04 10.92 3.19
N ILE A 104 -0.30 10.04 3.88
CA ILE A 104 -0.66 8.63 4.04
C ILE A 104 -1.94 8.47 4.87
N ILE A 105 -2.05 9.16 6.00
CA ILE A 105 -3.23 9.07 6.88
C ILE A 105 -4.48 9.58 6.15
N VAL A 106 -4.39 10.73 5.47
CA VAL A 106 -5.50 11.30 4.71
C VAL A 106 -5.90 10.36 3.57
N LEU A 107 -4.93 9.83 2.84
CA LEU A 107 -5.15 8.90 1.74
C LEU A 107 -5.81 7.60 2.24
N ALA A 108 -5.27 6.97 3.28
CA ALA A 108 -5.81 5.75 3.88
C ALA A 108 -7.25 5.96 4.36
N ARG A 109 -7.55 7.09 5.00
CA ARG A 109 -8.91 7.42 5.46
C ARG A 109 -9.88 7.62 4.29
N ARG A 110 -9.46 8.34 3.25
CA ARG A 110 -10.31 8.65 2.08
C ARG A 110 -10.48 7.48 1.11
N SER A 111 -9.50 6.59 1.02
CA SER A 111 -9.55 5.42 0.14
C SER A 111 -10.35 4.24 0.72
N ARG A 112 -10.55 4.15 2.03
CA ARG A 112 -11.24 3.02 2.68
C ARG A 112 -12.56 2.65 2.01
N ARG A 113 -13.51 3.59 1.94
CA ARG A 113 -14.84 3.33 1.36
C ARG A 113 -14.79 2.92 -0.12
N PRO A 114 -14.09 3.64 -1.02
CA PRO A 114 -14.01 3.23 -2.42
C PRO A 114 -13.22 1.91 -2.60
N ALA A 115 -12.18 1.63 -1.80
CA ALA A 115 -11.44 0.38 -1.86
C ALA A 115 -12.30 -0.83 -1.42
N THR A 116 -13.05 -0.71 -0.33
CA THR A 116 -14.00 -1.73 0.11
C THR A 116 -15.07 -1.98 -0.95
N ARG A 117 -15.65 -0.91 -1.52
CA ARG A 117 -16.65 -1.03 -2.58
C ARG A 117 -16.09 -1.70 -3.83
N ARG A 118 -14.87 -1.37 -4.22
CA ARG A 118 -14.15 -2.01 -5.32
C ARG A 118 -14.02 -3.51 -5.09
N ALA A 119 -13.55 -3.93 -3.90
CA ALA A 119 -13.37 -5.34 -3.55
C ALA A 119 -14.68 -6.13 -3.68
N LEU A 120 -15.78 -5.62 -3.11
CA LEU A 120 -17.11 -6.23 -3.19
C LEU A 120 -17.64 -6.30 -4.63
N LEU A 121 -17.42 -5.25 -5.43
CA LEU A 121 -17.87 -5.24 -6.84
C LEU A 121 -17.05 -6.20 -7.69
N THR A 122 -15.74 -6.34 -7.43
CA THR A 122 -14.89 -7.33 -8.11
C THR A 122 -15.34 -8.76 -7.81
N GLU A 123 -15.67 -9.06 -6.56
CA GLU A 123 -16.20 -10.37 -6.17
C GLU A 123 -17.54 -10.66 -6.83
N ARG A 124 -18.45 -9.68 -6.83
CA ARG A 124 -19.75 -9.80 -7.53
C ARG A 124 -19.59 -10.01 -9.04
N LEU A 125 -18.69 -9.25 -9.67
CA LEU A 125 -18.43 -9.37 -11.11
C LEU A 125 -17.92 -10.77 -11.45
N ARG A 126 -17.00 -11.32 -10.63
CA ARG A 126 -16.50 -12.69 -10.79
C ARG A 126 -17.60 -13.73 -10.64
N ALA A 127 -18.42 -13.62 -9.60
CA ALA A 127 -19.54 -14.53 -9.39
C ALA A 127 -20.52 -14.49 -10.58
N GLN A 128 -20.92 -13.30 -11.00
CA GLN A 128 -21.82 -13.12 -12.16
C GLN A 128 -21.21 -13.65 -13.46
N ALA A 129 -19.89 -13.52 -13.66
CA ALA A 129 -19.22 -14.06 -14.83
C ALA A 129 -19.18 -15.59 -14.81
N VAL A 130 -18.91 -16.20 -13.65
CA VAL A 130 -18.94 -17.66 -13.48
C VAL A 130 -20.37 -18.17 -13.71
N ASP A 131 -21.38 -17.55 -13.11
CA ASP A 131 -22.79 -17.93 -13.29
C ASP A 131 -23.23 -17.82 -14.76
N LEU A 132 -22.76 -16.78 -15.48
CA LEU A 132 -23.05 -16.59 -16.88
C LEU A 132 -22.45 -17.70 -17.76
N VAL A 133 -21.20 -18.10 -17.48
CA VAL A 133 -20.50 -19.14 -18.26
C VAL A 133 -21.06 -20.53 -17.93
N SER A 134 -21.23 -20.83 -16.64
CA SER A 134 -21.71 -22.16 -16.20
C SER A 134 -23.18 -22.40 -16.54
N GLY A 135 -24.02 -21.34 -16.47
CA GLY A 135 -25.46 -21.41 -16.74
C GLY A 135 -25.85 -20.96 -18.16
N GLN A 136 -24.89 -20.83 -19.09
CA GLN A 136 -25.15 -20.24 -20.40
C GLN A 136 -26.30 -20.94 -21.17
N THR A 137 -26.34 -22.26 -21.15
CA THR A 137 -27.36 -23.03 -21.84
C THR A 137 -28.74 -22.82 -21.22
N GLU A 138 -28.82 -22.83 -19.89
CA GLU A 138 -30.08 -22.62 -19.15
C GLU A 138 -30.59 -21.19 -19.35
N LEU A 139 -29.70 -20.21 -19.31
CA LEU A 139 -30.03 -18.81 -19.52
C LEU A 139 -30.52 -18.53 -20.96
N LEU A 140 -29.94 -19.25 -21.91
CA LEU A 140 -30.35 -19.17 -23.32
C LEU A 140 -31.75 -19.76 -23.50
N MET A 141 -31.99 -20.94 -22.96
CA MET A 141 -33.30 -21.63 -23.01
C MET A 141 -34.39 -20.84 -22.28
N ALA A 142 -34.03 -20.16 -21.19
CA ALA A 142 -34.96 -19.31 -20.45
C ALA A 142 -35.14 -17.91 -21.05
N GLY A 143 -34.45 -17.55 -22.13
CA GLY A 143 -34.50 -16.21 -22.73
C GLY A 143 -33.90 -15.11 -21.86
N ARG A 144 -33.12 -15.46 -20.82
CA ARG A 144 -32.61 -14.51 -19.79
C ARG A 144 -31.16 -14.06 -20.02
N LEU A 145 -30.50 -14.53 -21.08
CA LEU A 145 -29.09 -14.24 -21.35
C LEU A 145 -28.81 -12.72 -21.48
N ALA A 146 -29.68 -11.99 -22.17
CA ALA A 146 -29.55 -10.55 -22.35
C ALA A 146 -29.65 -9.79 -21.03
N ALA A 147 -30.59 -10.17 -20.16
CA ALA A 147 -30.72 -9.57 -18.83
C ALA A 147 -29.50 -9.81 -17.94
N GLN A 148 -28.92 -11.02 -17.98
CA GLN A 148 -27.73 -11.36 -17.21
C GLN A 148 -26.48 -10.61 -17.71
N ARG A 149 -26.32 -10.47 -19.05
CA ARG A 149 -25.26 -9.63 -19.62
C ARG A 149 -25.38 -8.17 -19.20
N GLU A 150 -26.59 -7.65 -19.20
CA GLU A 150 -26.84 -6.27 -18.75
C GLU A 150 -26.55 -6.09 -17.25
N ALA A 151 -26.88 -7.05 -16.41
CA ALA A 151 -26.53 -7.04 -14.99
C ALA A 151 -25.01 -7.03 -14.77
N LEU A 152 -24.27 -7.83 -15.55
CA LEU A 152 -22.81 -7.87 -15.54
C LEU A 152 -22.22 -6.50 -15.94
N ARG A 153 -22.72 -5.91 -17.06
CA ARG A 153 -22.30 -4.60 -17.55
C ARG A 153 -22.49 -3.51 -16.48
N ARG A 154 -23.64 -3.48 -15.82
CA ARG A 154 -23.92 -2.52 -14.74
C ARG A 154 -22.98 -2.67 -13.55
N THR A 155 -22.59 -3.91 -13.23
CA THR A 155 -21.62 -4.17 -12.15
C THR A 155 -20.24 -3.69 -12.56
N ASP A 156 -19.83 -3.92 -13.79
CA ASP A 156 -18.56 -3.44 -14.36
C ASP A 156 -18.48 -1.91 -14.38
N GLU A 157 -19.52 -1.22 -14.82
CA GLU A 157 -19.59 0.25 -14.79
C GLU A 157 -19.44 0.84 -13.39
N ARG A 158 -20.05 0.19 -12.38
CA ARG A 158 -19.89 0.59 -10.96
C ARG A 158 -18.47 0.34 -10.45
N LEU A 159 -17.85 -0.76 -10.89
CA LEU A 159 -16.45 -1.07 -10.60
C LEU A 159 -15.53 -0.01 -11.20
N ALA A 160 -15.69 0.27 -12.50
CA ALA A 160 -14.93 1.30 -13.21
C ALA A 160 -15.05 2.69 -12.55
N HIS A 161 -16.23 3.03 -12.04
CA HIS A 161 -16.43 4.29 -11.29
C HIS A 161 -15.63 4.30 -9.98
N SER A 162 -15.61 3.19 -9.27
CA SER A 162 -14.83 3.06 -8.02
C SER A 162 -13.33 3.13 -8.28
N ASP A 163 -12.87 2.52 -9.38
CA ASP A 163 -11.46 2.55 -9.82
C ASP A 163 -11.03 3.97 -10.18
N ARG A 164 -11.83 4.68 -10.98
CA ARG A 164 -11.56 6.09 -11.33
C ARG A 164 -11.46 6.97 -10.07
N ARG A 165 -12.28 6.71 -9.07
CA ARG A 165 -12.24 7.46 -7.80
C ARG A 165 -10.94 7.18 -7.03
N LEU A 166 -10.49 5.93 -6.94
CA LEU A 166 -9.22 5.57 -6.32
C LEU A 166 -8.03 6.17 -7.09
N GLN A 167 -8.04 6.08 -8.42
CA GLN A 167 -7.00 6.69 -9.27
C GLN A 167 -6.90 8.21 -9.08
N ARG A 168 -8.05 8.91 -8.97
CA ARG A 168 -8.05 10.35 -8.68
C ARG A 168 -7.48 10.68 -7.30
N LEU A 169 -7.75 9.85 -6.29
CA LEU A 169 -7.16 10.02 -4.95
C LEU A 169 -5.66 9.79 -5.00
N ASP A 170 -5.21 8.76 -5.72
CA ASP A 170 -3.79 8.48 -5.91
C ASP A 170 -3.08 9.61 -6.65
N ALA A 171 -3.64 10.08 -7.76
CA ALA A 171 -3.06 11.19 -8.53
C ALA A 171 -2.93 12.46 -7.69
N LYS A 172 -3.95 12.82 -6.90
CA LYS A 172 -3.89 13.96 -5.98
C LYS A 172 -2.81 13.79 -4.91
N ALA A 173 -2.73 12.62 -4.30
CA ALA A 173 -1.70 12.33 -3.31
C ALA A 173 -0.30 12.32 -3.91
N ALA A 174 -0.15 11.83 -5.16
CA ALA A 174 1.10 11.88 -5.91
C ALA A 174 1.53 13.33 -6.19
N ALA A 175 0.60 14.18 -6.63
CA ALA A 175 0.88 15.59 -6.89
C ALA A 175 1.31 16.32 -5.61
N ILE A 176 0.60 16.10 -4.50
CA ILE A 176 0.97 16.70 -3.20
C ILE A 176 2.37 16.22 -2.78
N HIS A 177 2.65 14.93 -2.92
CA HIS A 177 3.96 14.37 -2.57
C HIS A 177 5.08 14.92 -3.46
N SER A 178 4.83 15.07 -4.77
CA SER A 178 5.80 15.67 -5.71
C SER A 178 6.10 17.12 -5.36
N VAL A 179 5.08 17.94 -5.12
CA VAL A 179 5.24 19.35 -4.71
C VAL A 179 6.00 19.43 -3.39
N ALA A 180 5.63 18.62 -2.41
CA ALA A 180 6.32 18.56 -1.12
C ALA A 180 7.79 18.15 -1.28
N GLY A 181 8.08 17.19 -2.16
CA GLY A 181 9.44 16.76 -2.47
C GLY A 181 10.27 17.88 -3.11
N SER A 182 9.72 18.57 -4.11
CA SER A 182 10.39 19.72 -4.73
C SER A 182 10.65 20.83 -3.73
N LEU A 183 9.71 21.10 -2.84
CA LEU A 183 9.87 22.10 -1.78
C LEU A 183 10.93 21.68 -0.76
N THR A 184 10.97 20.40 -0.40
CA THR A 184 12.02 19.85 0.47
C THR A 184 13.40 20.06 -0.13
N LEU A 185 13.58 19.72 -1.41
CA LEU A 185 14.86 19.91 -2.10
C LEU A 185 15.27 21.40 -2.19
N ALA A 186 14.31 22.28 -2.48
CA ALA A 186 14.56 23.71 -2.52
C ALA A 186 14.97 24.26 -1.14
N LEU A 187 14.29 23.84 -0.07
CA LEU A 187 14.62 24.27 1.29
C LEU A 187 15.99 23.74 1.75
N VAL A 188 16.30 22.47 1.43
CA VAL A 188 17.63 21.90 1.73
C VAL A 188 18.71 22.62 0.94
N LEU A 189 18.50 22.91 -0.36
CA LEU A 189 19.44 23.63 -1.19
C LEU A 189 19.72 25.04 -0.64
N LEU A 190 18.67 25.77 -0.25
CA LEU A 190 18.83 27.09 0.34
C LEU A 190 19.53 27.01 1.71
N GLY A 191 19.13 26.09 2.57
CA GLY A 191 19.74 25.94 3.89
C GLY A 191 21.21 25.55 3.83
N VAL A 192 21.54 24.58 2.96
CA VAL A 192 22.91 24.14 2.73
C VAL A 192 23.74 25.23 2.05
N GLY A 193 23.17 25.97 1.08
CA GLY A 193 23.83 27.10 0.43
C GLY A 193 24.26 28.18 1.43
N LEU A 194 23.36 28.54 2.37
CA LEU A 194 23.69 29.50 3.43
C LEU A 194 24.81 28.99 4.36
N LEU A 195 24.85 27.69 4.68
CA LEU A 195 25.89 27.10 5.50
C LEU A 195 27.26 27.12 4.80
N VAL A 196 27.29 26.90 3.47
CA VAL A 196 28.50 27.00 2.66
C VAL A 196 28.99 28.44 2.59
N GLU A 197 28.12 29.43 2.36
CA GLU A 197 28.46 30.84 2.37
C GLU A 197 29.03 31.32 3.71
N GLN A 198 28.53 30.74 4.81
CA GLN A 198 29.04 31.04 6.16
C GLN A 198 30.33 30.27 6.51
N GLY A 199 30.83 29.43 5.59
CA GLY A 199 32.02 28.60 5.83
C GLY A 199 31.86 27.52 6.91
N GLN A 200 30.61 27.14 7.20
CA GLN A 200 30.31 26.11 8.23
C GLN A 200 30.42 24.68 7.68
N ILE A 201 30.22 24.50 6.38
CA ILE A 201 30.32 23.21 5.68
C ILE A 201 31.02 23.39 4.34
N ASP A 202 31.64 22.31 3.86
CA ASP A 202 32.28 22.27 2.56
C ASP A 202 31.32 21.86 1.43
N THR A 203 31.72 22.15 0.17
CA THR A 203 30.93 21.80 -1.02
C THR A 203 30.61 20.29 -1.13
N PRO A 204 31.49 19.34 -0.82
CA PRO A 204 31.17 17.92 -0.82
C PRO A 204 30.09 17.54 0.23
N GLU A 205 30.11 18.15 1.40
CA GLU A 205 29.09 17.95 2.44
C GLU A 205 27.74 18.47 1.99
N ALA A 206 27.72 19.63 1.34
CA ALA A 206 26.54 20.20 0.72
C ALA A 206 25.91 19.25 -0.31
N ALA A 207 26.73 18.68 -1.20
CA ALA A 207 26.27 17.69 -2.17
C ALA A 207 25.72 16.42 -1.51
N LEU A 208 26.35 15.93 -0.46
CA LEU A 208 25.89 14.78 0.32
C LEU A 208 24.51 15.04 0.94
N ALA A 209 24.29 16.20 1.55
CA ALA A 209 23.00 16.56 2.14
C ALA A 209 21.87 16.57 1.11
N LEU A 210 22.12 17.12 -0.11
CA LEU A 210 21.15 17.11 -1.20
C LEU A 210 20.83 15.70 -1.70
N LEU A 211 21.84 14.86 -1.87
CA LEU A 211 21.64 13.46 -2.29
C LEU A 211 20.83 12.66 -1.27
N ILE A 212 21.10 12.86 0.00
CA ILE A 212 20.36 12.20 1.09
C ILE A 212 18.91 12.70 1.12
N ALA A 213 18.67 14.00 1.01
CA ALA A 213 17.33 14.55 0.95
C ALA A 213 16.53 14.02 -0.25
N LEU A 214 17.17 13.84 -1.40
CA LEU A 214 16.56 13.29 -2.60
C LEU A 214 16.16 11.82 -2.40
N THR A 215 17.07 10.99 -1.88
CA THR A 215 16.82 9.56 -1.71
C THR A 215 15.84 9.25 -0.57
N ALA A 216 15.80 10.08 0.47
CA ALA A 216 14.90 9.89 1.61
C ALA A 216 13.41 10.06 1.26
N LEU A 217 13.09 10.68 0.12
CA LEU A 217 11.71 10.84 -0.37
C LEU A 217 11.14 9.57 -1.06
N GLU A 218 11.99 8.70 -1.61
CA GLU A 218 11.55 7.51 -2.36
C GLU A 218 10.65 6.54 -1.57
N PRO A 219 10.95 6.17 -0.31
CA PRO A 219 10.14 5.21 0.44
C PRO A 219 8.71 5.69 0.71
N PHE A 220 8.48 6.99 0.80
CA PHE A 220 7.14 7.56 0.98
C PHE A 220 6.24 7.34 -0.25
N ALA A 221 6.81 7.29 -1.45
CA ALA A 221 6.05 6.97 -2.67
C ALA A 221 5.57 5.51 -2.68
N ALA A 222 6.38 4.58 -2.15
CA ALA A 222 5.99 3.18 -1.99
C ALA A 222 4.90 3.02 -0.92
N LEU A 223 5.05 3.69 0.21
CA LEU A 223 4.10 3.69 1.32
C LEU A 223 2.73 4.26 0.90
N ARG A 224 2.69 5.29 0.05
CA ARG A 224 1.46 5.84 -0.53
C ARG A 224 0.66 4.80 -1.31
N ARG A 225 1.34 3.99 -2.13
CA ARG A 225 0.69 2.89 -2.89
C ARG A 225 0.10 1.83 -1.95
N GLY A 226 0.83 1.46 -0.91
CA GLY A 226 0.35 0.54 0.13
C GLY A 226 -0.89 1.04 0.86
N ALA A 227 -0.95 2.35 1.15
CA ALA A 227 -2.09 2.96 1.83
C ALA A 227 -3.40 2.89 1.01
N LEU A 228 -3.33 2.92 -0.33
CA LEU A 228 -4.51 2.75 -1.20
C LEU A 228 -5.07 1.32 -1.16
N GLU A 229 -4.20 0.34 -1.02
CA GLU A 229 -4.58 -1.08 -1.04
C GLU A 229 -4.98 -1.61 0.35
N SER A 230 -4.69 -0.85 1.41
CA SER A 230 -5.00 -1.21 2.80
C SER A 230 -6.50 -1.47 3.07
N GLY A 231 -7.40 -0.98 2.20
CA GLY A 231 -8.84 -1.21 2.30
C GLY A 231 -9.25 -2.68 2.18
N ARG A 232 -8.46 -3.51 1.47
CA ARG A 232 -8.66 -4.97 1.39
C ARG A 232 -8.18 -5.68 2.64
N ALA A 233 -7.01 -5.31 3.15
CA ALA A 233 -6.44 -5.88 4.36
C ALA A 233 -7.34 -5.63 5.58
N TRP A 234 -8.02 -4.49 5.62
CA TRP A 234 -8.95 -4.16 6.70
C TRP A 234 -10.24 -4.99 6.68
N LEU A 235 -10.68 -5.45 5.50
CA LEU A 235 -11.81 -6.38 5.37
C LEU A 235 -11.42 -7.80 5.81
N ALA A 236 -10.21 -8.23 5.54
CA ALA A 236 -9.70 -9.55 5.92
C ALA A 236 -9.43 -9.67 7.44
N ALA A 237 -9.15 -8.53 8.11
CA ALA A 237 -8.89 -8.47 9.56
C ALA A 237 -10.17 -8.39 10.42
N ARG A 238 -11.37 -8.39 9.82
CA ARG A 238 -12.69 -8.46 10.48
C ARG A 238 -13.36 -9.80 10.28
#